data_6c6bdaf436e1a870618ab1aab8faaa65
#
_entry.id   6c6bdaf436e1a870618ab1aab8faaa65
#
_cell.length_a   1.000
_cell.length_b   1.000
_cell.length_c   1.000
_cell.angle_alpha   90.00
_cell.angle_beta   90.00
_cell.angle_gamma   90.00
#
_symmetry.space_group_name_H-M   'P 1'
#
loop_
_entity.id
_entity.type
_entity.pdbx_description
1 polymer ?
#
loop_
_entity_poly.entity_id
_entity_poly.type
_entity_poly.pdbx_seq_one_letter_code
_entity_poly.pdbx_strand_id
1 'polypeptide(L)'
;MTAFNAVRFKVKAGREQAFLDAHRDVGADWPGLRHANIIETGAGGYCIIAEWEDADSLAAARPQMIATLDSFRDTLEELGEGRGLTDPVSGPVVMAIK
;
A
#
# COMPACT_ATOMS: atom_id res chain seq x y z
N MET A 1 -5.64 5.92 18.65
CA MET A 1 -4.31 6.46 18.26
C MET A 1 -4.09 6.20 16.78
N THR A 2 -3.85 7.24 16.05
CA THR A 2 -3.63 7.16 14.59
C THR A 2 -2.47 6.23 14.26
N ALA A 3 -2.64 5.42 13.22
CA ALA A 3 -1.59 4.55 12.70
C ALA A 3 -1.45 4.77 11.20
N PHE A 4 -0.27 4.48 10.68
CA PHE A 4 0.01 4.53 9.25
C PHE A 4 0.60 3.21 8.79
N ASN A 5 0.35 2.88 7.52
CA ASN A 5 1.16 1.89 6.83
C ASN A 5 1.65 2.47 5.51
N ALA A 6 2.81 2.03 5.08
CA ALA A 6 3.37 2.38 3.80
C ALA A 6 3.91 1.11 3.16
N VAL A 7 3.62 0.93 1.87
CA VAL A 7 4.05 -0.26 1.13
C VAL A 7 4.68 0.18 -0.17
N ARG A 8 5.94 -0.20 -0.37
CA ARG A 8 6.68 0.09 -1.60
C ARG A 8 6.53 -1.04 -2.60
N PHE A 9 6.43 -0.66 -3.86
CA PHE A 9 6.35 -1.58 -4.99
C PHE A 9 7.24 -1.12 -6.12
N LYS A 10 7.70 -2.08 -6.91
CA LYS A 10 8.29 -1.81 -8.21
C LYS A 10 7.39 -2.47 -9.26
N VAL A 11 6.91 -1.68 -10.21
CA VAL A 11 5.96 -2.14 -11.22
C VAL A 11 6.70 -2.42 -12.52
N LYS A 12 6.35 -3.54 -13.16
CA LYS A 12 6.94 -3.92 -14.44
C LYS A 12 6.71 -2.84 -15.48
N ALA A 13 7.72 -2.59 -16.32
CA ALA A 13 7.61 -1.63 -17.42
C ALA A 13 6.41 -1.98 -18.30
N GLY A 14 5.58 -0.99 -18.59
CA GLY A 14 4.36 -1.17 -19.38
C GLY A 14 3.15 -1.64 -18.60
N ARG A 15 3.27 -1.92 -17.30
CA ARG A 15 2.18 -2.38 -16.46
C ARG A 15 1.72 -1.33 -15.44
N GLU A 16 2.25 -0.10 -15.53
CA GLU A 16 1.96 0.96 -14.56
C GLU A 16 0.47 1.27 -14.52
N GLN A 17 -0.18 1.37 -15.68
CA GLN A 17 -1.60 1.68 -15.72
C GLN A 17 -2.45 0.56 -15.14
N ALA A 18 -2.08 -0.70 -15.41
CA ALA A 18 -2.78 -1.85 -14.84
C ALA A 18 -2.68 -1.86 -13.32
N PHE A 19 -1.51 -1.51 -12.77
CA PHE A 19 -1.30 -1.37 -11.33
C PHE A 19 -2.22 -0.29 -10.75
N LEU A 20 -2.27 0.89 -11.37
CA LEU A 20 -3.11 1.98 -10.88
C LEU A 20 -4.60 1.64 -11.01
N ASP A 21 -5.00 1.03 -12.12
CA ASP A 21 -6.41 0.66 -12.35
C ASP A 21 -6.90 -0.35 -11.32
N ALA A 22 -6.04 -1.28 -10.90
CA ALA A 22 -6.39 -2.25 -9.87
C ALA A 22 -6.76 -1.60 -8.54
N HIS A 23 -6.22 -0.40 -8.26
CA HIS A 23 -6.52 0.34 -7.04
C HIS A 23 -7.76 1.23 -7.15
N ARG A 24 -8.20 1.59 -8.36
CA ARG A 24 -9.40 2.43 -8.54
C ARG A 24 -10.66 1.78 -8.01
N ASP A 25 -10.74 0.46 -8.15
CA ASP A 25 -11.92 -0.30 -7.79
C ASP A 25 -11.84 -0.87 -6.38
N VAL A 26 -10.76 -0.58 -5.66
CA VAL A 26 -10.64 -0.96 -4.25
C VAL A 26 -11.60 -0.08 -3.46
N GLY A 27 -12.60 -0.69 -2.84
CA GLY A 27 -13.56 0.04 -2.04
C GLY A 27 -12.85 0.76 -0.90
N ALA A 28 -13.02 2.08 -0.82
CA ALA A 28 -12.42 2.89 0.23
C ALA A 28 -13.18 2.80 1.55
N ASP A 29 -14.11 1.85 1.68
CA ASP A 29 -15.00 1.73 2.83
C ASP A 29 -14.45 0.81 3.92
N TRP A 30 -13.15 0.61 3.97
CA TRP A 30 -12.56 -0.22 5.01
C TRP A 30 -12.66 0.48 6.36
N PRO A 31 -13.17 -0.21 7.39
CA PRO A 31 -13.36 0.42 8.70
C PRO A 31 -12.05 1.00 9.24
N GLY A 32 -12.11 2.26 9.67
CA GLY A 32 -10.97 2.96 10.23
C GLY A 32 -9.99 3.55 9.25
N LEU A 33 -10.16 3.29 7.95
CA LEU A 33 -9.30 3.91 6.92
C LEU A 33 -9.72 5.37 6.73
N ARG A 34 -8.78 6.30 6.97
CA ARG A 34 -9.04 7.73 6.80
C ARG A 34 -8.61 8.25 5.44
N HIS A 35 -7.41 7.90 5.03
CA HIS A 35 -6.81 8.35 3.78
C HIS A 35 -5.90 7.26 3.24
N ALA A 36 -5.83 7.17 1.92
CA ALA A 36 -4.89 6.28 1.24
C ALA A 36 -4.48 6.95 -0.07
N ASN A 37 -3.19 7.00 -0.32
CA ASN A 37 -2.63 7.64 -1.50
C ASN A 37 -1.53 6.78 -2.08
N ILE A 38 -1.40 6.81 -3.41
CA ILE A 38 -0.27 6.20 -4.10
C ILE A 38 0.61 7.34 -4.59
N ILE A 39 1.89 7.30 -4.22
CA ILE A 39 2.87 8.25 -4.74
C ILE A 39 3.85 7.52 -5.65
N GLU A 40 4.39 8.25 -6.63
CA GLU A 40 5.45 7.75 -7.49
C GLU A 40 6.79 8.14 -6.89
N THR A 41 7.66 7.15 -6.66
CA THR A 41 8.94 7.38 -6.00
C THR A 41 10.11 7.41 -6.98
N GLY A 42 9.84 7.17 -8.24
CA GLY A 42 10.82 7.12 -9.33
C GLY A 42 10.24 6.34 -10.48
N ALA A 43 11.00 6.13 -11.54
CA ALA A 43 10.52 5.39 -12.70
C ALA A 43 10.15 3.95 -12.30
N GLY A 44 8.86 3.62 -12.40
CA GLY A 44 8.35 2.30 -12.03
C GLY A 44 8.25 2.06 -10.54
N GLY A 45 8.65 3.02 -9.69
CA GLY A 45 8.55 2.91 -8.24
C GLY A 45 7.31 3.59 -7.70
N TYR A 46 6.59 2.90 -6.81
CA TYR A 46 5.37 3.42 -6.21
C TYR A 46 5.34 3.08 -4.72
N CYS A 47 4.65 3.93 -3.96
CA CYS A 47 4.43 3.70 -2.53
C CYS A 47 2.99 4.04 -2.20
N ILE A 48 2.30 3.12 -1.54
CA ILE A 48 0.97 3.39 -0.98
C ILE A 48 1.17 3.83 0.45
N ILE A 49 0.57 4.96 0.82
CA ILE A 49 0.61 5.49 2.18
C ILE A 49 -0.82 5.62 2.66
N ALA A 50 -1.15 4.95 3.75
CA ALA A 50 -2.50 4.95 4.31
C ALA A 50 -2.50 5.37 5.77
N GLU A 51 -3.48 6.21 6.11
CA GLU A 51 -3.72 6.65 7.47
C GLU A 51 -4.94 5.93 8.03
N TRP A 52 -4.81 5.39 9.23
CA TRP A 52 -5.85 4.62 9.92
C TRP A 52 -6.21 5.26 11.26
N GLU A 53 -7.45 5.08 11.66
CA GLU A 53 -7.94 5.57 12.96
C GLU A 53 -7.09 5.02 14.12
N ASP A 54 -6.73 3.73 14.02
CA ASP A 54 -5.89 3.07 15.01
C ASP A 54 -5.20 1.84 14.42
N ALA A 55 -4.28 1.27 15.20
CA ALA A 55 -3.53 0.09 14.77
C ALA A 55 -4.43 -1.16 14.66
N ASP A 56 -5.49 -1.24 15.44
CA ASP A 56 -6.41 -2.38 15.40
C ASP A 56 -7.17 -2.40 14.08
N SER A 57 -7.61 -1.24 13.59
CA SER A 57 -8.28 -1.13 12.29
C SER A 57 -7.33 -1.54 11.15
N LEU A 58 -6.08 -1.12 11.23
CA LEU A 58 -5.05 -1.51 10.27
C LEU A 58 -4.86 -3.03 10.26
N ALA A 59 -4.71 -3.63 11.44
CA ALA A 59 -4.54 -5.07 11.55
C ALA A 59 -5.77 -5.84 11.04
N ALA A 60 -6.97 -5.35 11.33
CA ALA A 60 -8.21 -5.98 10.88
C ALA A 60 -8.38 -5.93 9.36
N ALA A 61 -7.77 -4.95 8.69
CA ALA A 61 -7.86 -4.80 7.24
C ALA A 61 -6.85 -5.67 6.46
N ARG A 62 -5.91 -6.34 7.14
CA ARG A 62 -4.88 -7.14 6.46
C ARG A 62 -5.42 -8.16 5.48
N PRO A 63 -6.48 -8.93 5.77
CA PRO A 63 -7.01 -9.88 4.78
C PRO A 63 -7.45 -9.19 3.49
N GLN A 64 -8.09 -8.03 3.57
CA GLN A 64 -8.51 -7.26 2.40
C GLN A 64 -7.29 -6.70 1.65
N MET A 65 -6.27 -6.25 2.38
CA MET A 65 -5.02 -5.77 1.76
C MET A 65 -4.34 -6.87 0.97
N ILE A 66 -4.28 -8.09 1.52
CA ILE A 66 -3.67 -9.24 0.85
C ILE A 66 -4.47 -9.60 -0.40
N ALA A 67 -5.79 -9.63 -0.30
CA ALA A 67 -6.65 -9.91 -1.45
C ALA A 67 -6.47 -8.87 -2.55
N THR A 68 -6.34 -7.60 -2.18
CA THR A 68 -6.07 -6.52 -3.14
C THR A 68 -4.71 -6.73 -3.81
N LEU A 69 -3.67 -7.01 -3.02
CA LEU A 69 -2.33 -7.29 -3.54
C LEU A 69 -2.37 -8.44 -4.56
N ASP A 70 -3.09 -9.51 -4.24
CA ASP A 70 -3.20 -10.67 -5.14
C ASP A 70 -3.78 -10.27 -6.49
N SER A 71 -4.68 -9.26 -6.52
CA SER A 71 -5.32 -8.82 -7.77
C SER A 71 -4.36 -8.11 -8.72
N PHE A 72 -3.24 -7.57 -8.24
CA PHE A 72 -2.27 -6.87 -9.09
C PHE A 72 -0.83 -7.41 -8.96
N ARG A 73 -0.65 -8.52 -8.28
CA ARG A 73 0.68 -9.10 -8.04
C ARG A 73 1.47 -9.33 -9.32
N ASP A 74 0.79 -9.68 -10.41
CA ASP A 74 1.42 -9.95 -11.70
C ASP A 74 1.97 -8.69 -12.38
N THR A 75 1.61 -7.50 -11.91
CA THR A 75 2.16 -6.23 -12.42
C THR A 75 3.48 -5.87 -11.75
N LEU A 76 3.86 -6.58 -10.71
CA LEU A 76 5.01 -6.24 -9.88
C LEU A 76 6.26 -7.01 -10.27
N GLU A 77 7.41 -6.39 -10.03
CA GLU A 77 8.70 -7.08 -10.09
C GLU A 77 9.41 -6.95 -8.75
N GLU A 78 10.44 -7.76 -8.54
CA GLU A 78 11.17 -7.74 -7.27
C GLU A 78 11.81 -6.38 -7.03
N LEU A 79 11.78 -5.93 -5.77
CA LEU A 79 12.39 -4.68 -5.33
C LEU A 79 13.93 -4.75 -5.35
N GLY A 80 14.47 -5.96 -5.27
CA GLY A 80 15.88 -6.22 -5.34
C GLY A 80 16.06 -7.73 -5.21
N GLU A 81 17.26 -8.22 -5.47
CA GLU A 81 17.53 -9.65 -5.44
C GLU A 81 17.19 -10.23 -4.06
N GLY A 82 16.22 -11.14 -4.04
CA GLY A 82 15.78 -11.80 -2.82
C GLY A 82 14.93 -10.96 -1.88
N ARG A 83 14.51 -9.74 -2.28
CA ARG A 83 13.75 -8.84 -1.40
C ARG A 83 12.24 -8.97 -1.53
N GLY A 84 11.75 -9.76 -2.49
CA GLY A 84 10.32 -9.93 -2.71
C GLY A 84 9.68 -8.78 -3.48
N LEU A 85 8.35 -8.81 -3.56
CA LEU A 85 7.57 -7.87 -4.38
C LEU A 85 7.07 -6.65 -3.59
N THR A 86 7.11 -6.69 -2.26
CA THR A 86 6.59 -5.61 -1.41
C THR A 86 7.56 -5.30 -0.28
N ASP A 87 7.54 -4.04 0.14
CA ASP A 87 8.34 -3.58 1.29
C ASP A 87 7.41 -2.80 2.22
N PRO A 88 6.67 -3.49 3.10
CA PRO A 88 5.70 -2.85 3.99
C PRO A 88 6.34 -2.40 5.30
N VAL A 89 5.87 -1.24 5.78
CA VAL A 89 6.12 -0.79 7.15
C VAL A 89 4.82 -0.28 7.73
N SER A 90 4.65 -0.40 9.04
CA SER A 90 3.46 0.11 9.71
C SER A 90 3.74 0.39 11.17
N GLY A 91 2.95 1.27 11.76
CA GLY A 91 3.05 1.56 13.18
C GLY A 91 2.12 2.69 13.62
N PRO A 92 1.91 2.82 14.92
CA PRO A 92 1.15 3.94 15.47
C PRO A 92 1.97 5.23 15.41
N VAL A 93 1.28 6.36 15.33
CA VAL A 93 1.92 7.67 15.44
C VAL A 93 2.39 7.86 16.86
N VAL A 94 3.67 8.12 17.02
CA VAL A 94 4.26 8.39 18.35
C VAL A 94 4.52 9.88 18.57
N MET A 95 4.56 10.67 17.49
CA MET A 95 4.76 12.13 17.58
C MET A 95 4.24 12.76 16.30
N ALA A 96 3.39 13.76 16.43
CA ALA A 96 3.00 14.62 15.33
C ALA A 96 3.94 15.82 15.33
N ILE A 97 4.69 16.01 14.25
CA ILE A 97 5.63 17.11 14.12
C ILE A 97 4.91 18.41 13.78
N LYS A 98 3.76 18.26 13.09
CA LYS A 98 2.97 19.42 12.69
C LYS A 98 1.49 19.13 12.84
#